data_9f2d6959ca558fd124b6b945b7bf0c93
#
_entry.id   9f2d6959ca558fd124b6b945b7bf0c93
#
_cell.length_a   1.000
_cell.length_b   1.000
_cell.length_c   1.000
_cell.angle_alpha   90.00
_cell.angle_beta   90.00
_cell.angle_gamma   90.00
#
_symmetry.space_group_name_H-M   'P 1'
#
loop_
_entity.id
_entity.type
_entity.pdbx_description
1 polymer ?
#
loop_
_entity_poly.entity_id
_entity_poly.type
_entity_poly.pdbx_seq_one_letter_code
_entity_poly.pdbx_strand_id
1 'polypeptide(L)'
;VTTKPATSTAKPAKNKLLSIYNRVMGLTLILVIAAAITFGVLANKYRTQARSLSEQAATATAEATETRANTWCSSISASNAEAIPQLYDDYKNASEQVRQSIDSQCTKRVTTAVFMTTYTPDEIVKLTDECNRNADSTVVTCSGTAELYRDKADTLTSFSNTTVVLTIEFSTDETRQNVTHVDKDVVTLTVPTDGNKIDYTFDLPYDAAWGAFYKITPQSFFPNE
;
A
#
# COMPACT_ATOMS: atom_id res chain seq x y z
N VAL A 1 98.05 24.19 71.28
CA VAL A 1 97.49 24.67 70.00
C VAL A 1 96.35 23.69 69.61
N THR A 2 95.13 24.11 69.81
CA THR A 2 93.93 23.34 69.54
C THR A 2 93.30 23.83 68.23
N THR A 3 93.25 23.00 67.22
CA THR A 3 92.57 23.25 65.95
C THR A 3 91.15 22.63 66.00
N LYS A 4 90.17 23.48 65.76
CA LYS A 4 88.77 23.20 65.75
C LYS A 4 88.39 22.77 64.31
N PRO A 5 87.66 21.67 64.06
CA PRO A 5 87.19 21.35 62.74
C PRO A 5 85.92 22.12 62.36
N ALA A 6 85.91 22.63 61.16
CA ALA A 6 84.75 23.31 60.57
C ALA A 6 83.74 22.30 60.08
N THR A 7 82.50 22.38 60.57
CA THR A 7 81.35 21.58 60.10
C THR A 7 80.72 22.27 58.95
N SER A 8 80.82 21.70 57.74
CA SER A 8 80.12 22.09 56.55
C SER A 8 78.72 21.48 56.57
N THR A 9 77.74 22.33 56.75
CA THR A 9 76.29 21.94 56.57
C THR A 9 75.89 22.08 55.11
N ALA A 10 75.99 20.96 54.39
CA ALA A 10 75.34 20.88 53.04
C ALA A 10 73.84 20.69 53.23
N LYS A 11 73.08 21.73 52.89
CA LYS A 11 71.58 21.76 52.82
C LYS A 11 71.06 20.87 51.66
N PRO A 12 70.05 19.99 51.86
CA PRO A 12 69.68 19.00 50.87
C PRO A 12 68.92 19.61 49.71
N ALA A 13 69.49 19.53 48.50
CA ALA A 13 68.85 19.87 47.23
C ALA A 13 67.70 18.93 46.87
N LYS A 14 67.51 17.82 47.59
CA LYS A 14 66.47 16.79 47.37
C LYS A 14 65.00 17.29 47.52
N ASN A 15 64.75 18.25 48.40
CA ASN A 15 63.40 18.69 48.72
C ASN A 15 62.79 19.59 47.63
N LYS A 16 63.59 20.28 46.84
CA LYS A 16 63.03 21.10 45.69
C LYS A 16 62.61 20.23 44.53
N LEU A 17 63.34 19.18 44.16
CA LEU A 17 63.01 18.25 43.08
C LEU A 17 61.76 17.46 43.43
N LEU A 18 61.62 16.99 44.68
CA LEU A 18 60.41 16.28 45.10
C LEU A 18 59.15 17.17 45.09
N SER A 19 59.29 18.43 45.45
CA SER A 19 58.17 19.42 45.37
C SER A 19 57.76 19.73 43.96
N ILE A 20 58.70 19.83 43.02
CA ILE A 20 58.40 20.06 41.60
C ILE A 20 57.73 18.81 41.00
N TYR A 21 58.22 17.62 41.29
CA TYR A 21 57.65 16.35 40.85
C TYR A 21 56.19 16.16 41.33
N ASN A 22 55.90 16.41 42.60
CA ASN A 22 54.53 16.34 43.13
C ASN A 22 53.61 17.40 42.55
N ARG A 23 54.07 18.59 42.19
CA ARG A 23 53.26 19.62 41.51
C ARG A 23 52.94 19.22 40.04
N VAL A 24 53.91 18.64 39.33
CA VAL A 24 53.71 18.18 37.95
C VAL A 24 52.78 16.98 37.93
N MET A 25 52.96 16.00 38.83
CA MET A 25 52.06 14.84 38.98
C MET A 25 50.64 15.26 39.36
N GLY A 26 50.47 16.27 40.24
CA GLY A 26 49.17 16.80 40.59
C GLY A 26 48.46 17.48 39.41
N LEU A 27 49.17 18.26 38.60
CA LEU A 27 48.63 18.89 37.40
C LEU A 27 48.27 17.89 36.32
N THR A 28 49.09 16.84 36.09
CA THR A 28 48.77 15.80 35.12
C THR A 28 47.54 14.99 35.53
N LEU A 29 47.39 14.67 36.83
CA LEU A 29 46.21 13.99 37.34
C LEU A 29 44.96 14.79 37.17
N ILE A 30 44.96 16.09 37.44
CA ILE A 30 43.81 16.99 37.22
C ILE A 30 43.43 17.08 35.73
N LEU A 31 44.40 17.16 34.80
CA LEU A 31 44.16 17.14 33.39
C LEU A 31 43.53 15.84 32.89
N VAL A 32 44.00 14.70 33.39
CA VAL A 32 43.45 13.37 33.07
C VAL A 32 42.00 13.24 33.57
N ILE A 33 41.71 13.68 34.78
CA ILE A 33 40.36 13.66 35.36
C ILE A 33 39.43 14.61 34.54
N ALA A 34 39.88 15.80 34.23
CA ALA A 34 39.11 16.76 33.40
C ALA A 34 38.81 16.18 32.02
N ALA A 35 39.80 15.56 31.36
CA ALA A 35 39.60 14.86 30.09
C ALA A 35 38.62 13.70 30.22
N ALA A 36 38.71 12.87 31.24
CA ALA A 36 37.79 11.76 31.46
C ALA A 36 36.33 12.25 31.66
N ILE A 37 36.14 13.33 32.41
CA ILE A 37 34.79 13.92 32.61
C ILE A 37 34.27 14.46 31.31
N THR A 38 35.05 15.20 30.53
CA THR A 38 34.61 15.77 29.23
C THR A 38 34.27 14.67 28.22
N PHE A 39 35.11 13.63 28.13
CA PHE A 39 34.80 12.47 27.28
C PHE A 39 33.56 11.71 27.76
N GLY A 40 33.34 11.55 29.06
CA GLY A 40 32.13 10.93 29.60
C GLY A 40 30.87 11.72 29.27
N VAL A 41 30.88 13.05 29.38
CA VAL A 41 29.76 13.93 29.05
C VAL A 41 29.49 13.89 27.56
N LEU A 42 30.51 13.98 26.72
CA LEU A 42 30.39 13.91 25.26
C LEU A 42 29.83 12.53 24.82
N ALA A 43 30.38 11.45 25.34
CA ALA A 43 29.89 10.11 25.01
C ALA A 43 28.44 9.91 25.41
N ASN A 44 28.01 10.43 26.56
CA ASN A 44 26.61 10.36 26.99
C ASN A 44 25.70 11.22 26.04
N LYS A 45 26.14 12.42 25.69
CA LYS A 45 25.41 13.28 24.74
C LYS A 45 25.25 12.64 23.38
N TYR A 46 26.30 12.02 22.82
CA TYR A 46 26.23 11.32 21.55
C TYR A 46 25.33 10.07 21.64
N ARG A 47 25.34 9.31 22.75
CA ARG A 47 24.45 8.18 22.96
C ARG A 47 22.97 8.59 23.02
N THR A 48 22.66 9.69 23.71
CA THR A 48 21.27 10.19 23.77
C THR A 48 20.81 10.72 22.41
N GLN A 49 21.66 11.42 21.67
CA GLN A 49 21.34 11.85 20.30
C GLN A 49 21.16 10.67 19.34
N ALA A 50 22.02 9.64 19.42
CA ALA A 50 21.90 8.47 18.58
C ALA A 50 20.58 7.71 18.87
N ARG A 51 20.17 7.60 20.15
CA ARG A 51 18.89 7.00 20.52
C ARG A 51 17.71 7.81 20.00
N SER A 52 17.70 9.11 20.20
CA SER A 52 16.61 9.96 19.70
C SER A 52 16.48 9.93 18.16
N LEU A 53 17.59 9.89 17.43
CA LEU A 53 17.58 9.73 15.98
C LEU A 53 17.07 8.34 15.56
N SER A 54 17.44 7.28 16.28
CA SER A 54 16.93 5.94 15.97
C SER A 54 15.43 5.80 16.26
N GLU A 55 14.93 6.42 17.32
CA GLU A 55 13.50 6.48 17.64
C GLU A 55 12.72 7.28 16.61
N GLN A 56 13.24 8.45 16.19
CA GLN A 56 12.63 9.25 15.13
C GLN A 56 12.59 8.50 13.79
N ALA A 57 13.67 7.81 13.42
CA ALA A 57 13.72 7.00 12.22
C ALA A 57 12.72 5.83 12.26
N ALA A 58 12.60 5.16 13.42
CA ALA A 58 11.62 4.09 13.60
C ALA A 58 10.18 4.61 13.49
N THR A 59 9.87 5.75 14.11
CA THR A 59 8.55 6.38 14.02
C THR A 59 8.23 6.80 12.58
N ALA A 60 9.14 7.46 11.89
CA ALA A 60 8.96 7.87 10.50
C ALA A 60 8.75 6.66 9.57
N THR A 61 9.45 5.55 9.83
CA THR A 61 9.26 4.31 9.07
C THR A 61 7.89 3.70 9.33
N ALA A 62 7.42 3.69 10.58
CA ALA A 62 6.10 3.18 10.94
C ALA A 62 4.98 4.02 10.29
N GLU A 63 5.07 5.35 10.38
CA GLU A 63 4.11 6.27 9.75
C GLU A 63 4.08 6.10 8.21
N ALA A 64 5.23 5.95 7.58
CA ALA A 64 5.31 5.71 6.13
C ALA A 64 4.69 4.36 5.75
N THR A 65 4.88 3.32 6.56
CA THR A 65 4.28 2.00 6.37
C THR A 65 2.76 2.06 6.49
N GLU A 66 2.26 2.70 7.53
CA GLU A 66 0.83 2.88 7.75
C GLU A 66 0.17 3.70 6.64
N THR A 67 0.80 4.80 6.22
CA THR A 67 0.32 5.63 5.11
C THR A 67 0.20 4.84 3.81
N ARG A 68 1.21 4.01 3.49
CA ARG A 68 1.18 3.15 2.31
C ARG A 68 0.06 2.11 2.38
N ALA A 69 -0.12 1.49 3.54
CA ALA A 69 -1.19 0.53 3.76
C ALA A 69 -2.57 1.17 3.60
N ASN A 70 -2.80 2.32 4.24
CA ASN A 70 -4.04 3.08 4.13
C ASN A 70 -4.34 3.49 2.68
N THR A 71 -3.32 3.95 1.95
CA THR A 71 -3.46 4.33 0.54
C THR A 71 -3.84 3.12 -0.31
N TRP A 72 -3.16 2.00 -0.15
CA TRP A 72 -3.49 0.77 -0.88
C TRP A 72 -4.91 0.29 -0.55
N CYS A 73 -5.26 0.21 0.73
CA CYS A 73 -6.61 -0.17 1.16
C CYS A 73 -7.69 0.71 0.55
N SER A 74 -7.50 2.04 0.54
CA SER A 74 -8.48 2.97 -0.03
C SER A 74 -8.56 2.90 -1.57
N SER A 75 -7.50 2.45 -2.22
CA SER A 75 -7.46 2.30 -3.69
C SER A 75 -8.23 1.07 -4.19
N ILE A 76 -8.47 0.07 -3.34
CA ILE A 76 -9.31 -1.08 -3.68
C ILE A 76 -10.79 -0.67 -3.56
N SER A 77 -11.38 -0.31 -4.68
CA SER A 77 -12.76 0.18 -4.77
C SER A 77 -13.36 -0.11 -6.14
N ALA A 78 -14.69 -0.10 -6.24
CA ALA A 78 -15.39 -0.32 -7.51
C ALA A 78 -15.01 0.72 -8.58
N SER A 79 -14.75 1.97 -8.18
CA SER A 79 -14.31 3.02 -9.11
C SER A 79 -12.91 2.80 -9.68
N ASN A 80 -12.10 1.92 -9.08
CA ASN A 80 -10.75 1.58 -9.51
C ASN A 80 -10.64 0.12 -9.98
N ALA A 81 -11.75 -0.52 -10.31
CA ALA A 81 -11.78 -1.96 -10.63
C ALA A 81 -10.74 -2.38 -11.68
N GLU A 82 -10.52 -1.58 -12.71
CA GLU A 82 -9.53 -1.84 -13.75
C GLU A 82 -8.07 -1.78 -13.27
N ALA A 83 -7.80 -1.02 -12.20
CA ALA A 83 -6.46 -0.88 -11.64
C ALA A 83 -6.11 -1.95 -10.59
N ILE A 84 -7.09 -2.73 -10.14
CA ILE A 84 -6.90 -3.71 -9.05
C ILE A 84 -5.84 -4.76 -9.37
N PRO A 85 -5.71 -5.32 -10.59
CA PRO A 85 -4.63 -6.24 -10.89
C PRO A 85 -3.23 -5.65 -10.63
N GLN A 86 -3.00 -4.40 -11.02
CA GLN A 86 -1.75 -3.71 -10.75
C GLN A 86 -1.55 -3.45 -9.25
N LEU A 87 -2.60 -3.01 -8.55
CA LEU A 87 -2.57 -2.80 -7.10
C LEU A 87 -2.25 -4.09 -6.34
N TYR A 88 -2.75 -5.23 -6.80
CA TYR A 88 -2.42 -6.52 -6.22
C TYR A 88 -0.97 -6.93 -6.48
N ASP A 89 -0.42 -6.63 -7.66
CA ASP A 89 1.01 -6.83 -7.94
C ASP A 89 1.87 -5.93 -7.05
N ASP A 90 1.48 -4.68 -6.83
CA ASP A 90 2.16 -3.78 -5.92
C ASP A 90 2.14 -4.30 -4.46
N TYR A 91 1.01 -4.88 -4.03
CA TYR A 91 0.91 -5.55 -2.72
C TYR A 91 1.87 -6.74 -2.61
N LYS A 92 1.91 -7.63 -3.61
CA LYS A 92 2.82 -8.80 -3.61
C LYS A 92 4.29 -8.38 -3.54
N ASN A 93 4.65 -7.27 -4.17
CA ASN A 93 6.01 -6.74 -4.23
C ASN A 93 6.36 -5.79 -3.07
N ALA A 94 5.42 -5.46 -2.21
CA ALA A 94 5.64 -4.60 -1.05
C ALA A 94 6.53 -5.29 0.01
N SER A 95 7.16 -4.49 0.87
CA SER A 95 7.90 -5.03 2.01
C SER A 95 6.97 -5.81 2.94
N GLU A 96 7.54 -6.77 3.67
CA GLU A 96 6.79 -7.59 4.62
C GLU A 96 6.00 -6.75 5.64
N GLN A 97 6.60 -5.67 6.14
CA GLN A 97 5.95 -4.76 7.09
C GLN A 97 4.73 -4.05 6.49
N VAL A 98 4.82 -3.61 5.22
CA VAL A 98 3.70 -2.98 4.52
C VAL A 98 2.60 -4.01 4.27
N ARG A 99 2.92 -5.24 3.84
CA ARG A 99 1.94 -6.30 3.64
C ARG A 99 1.20 -6.64 4.93
N GLN A 100 1.92 -6.87 6.03
CA GLN A 100 1.30 -7.13 7.34
C GLN A 100 0.39 -5.99 7.78
N SER A 101 0.78 -4.74 7.51
CA SER A 101 -0.05 -3.57 7.81
C SER A 101 -1.33 -3.57 6.97
N ILE A 102 -1.26 -3.86 5.66
CA ILE A 102 -2.42 -4.00 4.76
C ILE A 102 -3.33 -5.13 5.25
N ASP A 103 -2.77 -6.32 5.51
CA ASP A 103 -3.53 -7.49 5.94
C ASP A 103 -4.28 -7.24 7.25
N SER A 104 -3.68 -6.50 8.19
CA SER A 104 -4.31 -6.16 9.45
C SER A 104 -5.42 -5.10 9.32
N GLN A 105 -5.29 -4.18 8.37
CA GLN A 105 -6.21 -3.06 8.20
C GLN A 105 -7.39 -3.37 7.28
N CYS A 106 -7.16 -4.15 6.22
CA CYS A 106 -8.16 -4.36 5.19
C CYS A 106 -8.13 -5.76 4.56
N THR A 107 -8.15 -6.81 5.37
CA THR A 107 -8.15 -8.23 4.93
C THR A 107 -9.19 -8.52 3.84
N LYS A 108 -10.41 -7.99 3.95
CA LYS A 108 -11.44 -8.18 2.93
C LYS A 108 -11.05 -7.59 1.58
N ARG A 109 -10.43 -6.43 1.56
CA ARG A 109 -9.95 -5.80 0.31
C ARG A 109 -8.82 -6.58 -0.34
N VAL A 110 -7.96 -7.21 0.46
CA VAL A 110 -6.97 -8.18 -0.06
C VAL A 110 -7.69 -9.35 -0.71
N THR A 111 -8.73 -9.90 -0.07
CA THR A 111 -9.55 -10.98 -0.64
C THR A 111 -10.23 -10.54 -1.94
N THR A 112 -10.79 -9.32 -1.98
CA THR A 112 -11.36 -8.73 -3.20
C THR A 112 -10.32 -8.66 -4.32
N ALA A 113 -9.11 -8.16 -4.04
CA ALA A 113 -8.06 -8.05 -5.04
C ALA A 113 -7.60 -9.42 -5.56
N VAL A 114 -7.44 -10.41 -4.68
CA VAL A 114 -7.16 -11.80 -5.06
C VAL A 114 -8.24 -12.33 -5.99
N PHE A 115 -9.51 -12.18 -5.62
CA PHE A 115 -10.63 -12.67 -6.40
C PHE A 115 -10.69 -12.03 -7.79
N MET A 116 -10.55 -10.71 -7.87
CA MET A 116 -10.58 -9.96 -9.13
C MET A 116 -9.36 -10.23 -10.04
N THR A 117 -8.26 -10.72 -9.49
CA THR A 117 -7.10 -11.13 -10.29
C THR A 117 -7.13 -12.60 -10.69
N THR A 118 -8.00 -13.38 -10.07
CA THR A 118 -8.15 -14.82 -10.34
C THR A 118 -9.17 -15.08 -11.44
N TYR A 119 -10.22 -14.27 -11.51
CA TYR A 119 -11.35 -14.47 -12.42
C TYR A 119 -11.55 -13.30 -13.37
N THR A 120 -11.99 -13.60 -14.59
CA THR A 120 -12.49 -12.61 -15.54
C THR A 120 -13.96 -12.29 -15.28
N PRO A 121 -14.48 -11.13 -15.73
CA PRO A 121 -15.90 -10.80 -15.53
C PRO A 121 -16.86 -11.83 -16.12
N ASP A 122 -16.55 -12.39 -17.29
CA ASP A 122 -17.36 -13.45 -17.94
C ASP A 122 -17.39 -14.77 -17.16
N GLU A 123 -16.41 -15.04 -16.32
CA GLU A 123 -16.39 -16.22 -15.45
C GLU A 123 -17.23 -16.03 -14.17
N ILE A 124 -17.57 -14.78 -13.85
CA ILE A 124 -18.30 -14.42 -12.63
C ILE A 124 -19.77 -14.22 -12.89
N VAL A 125 -20.11 -13.56 -14.02
CA VAL A 125 -21.44 -13.05 -14.30
C VAL A 125 -22.02 -13.74 -15.53
N LYS A 126 -23.19 -14.31 -15.39
CA LYS A 126 -24.00 -14.82 -16.48
C LYS A 126 -25.04 -13.80 -16.85
N LEU A 127 -25.06 -13.42 -18.12
CA LEU A 127 -26.01 -12.48 -18.71
C LEU A 127 -26.97 -13.21 -19.64
N THR A 128 -28.21 -12.74 -19.67
CA THR A 128 -29.14 -12.93 -20.79
C THR A 128 -29.56 -11.57 -21.28
N ASP A 129 -29.66 -11.37 -22.57
CA ASP A 129 -29.95 -10.06 -23.15
C ASP A 129 -30.79 -10.15 -24.41
N GLU A 130 -31.60 -9.12 -24.61
CA GLU A 130 -32.33 -8.84 -25.83
C GLU A 130 -32.32 -7.35 -26.06
N CYS A 131 -31.97 -6.94 -27.29
CA CYS A 131 -31.99 -5.54 -27.67
C CYS A 131 -32.98 -5.29 -28.82
N ASN A 132 -33.83 -4.28 -28.66
CA ASN A 132 -34.82 -3.86 -29.63
C ASN A 132 -34.56 -2.42 -30.08
N ARG A 133 -34.74 -2.16 -31.38
CA ARG A 133 -34.59 -0.81 -31.94
C ARG A 133 -35.94 -0.12 -32.04
N ASN A 134 -35.94 1.18 -31.76
CA ASN A 134 -37.13 1.99 -32.02
C ASN A 134 -37.44 2.09 -33.55
N ALA A 135 -38.64 2.55 -33.90
CA ALA A 135 -39.08 2.64 -35.25
C ALA A 135 -38.18 3.48 -36.17
N ASP A 136 -37.56 4.53 -35.61
CA ASP A 136 -36.67 5.45 -36.32
C ASP A 136 -35.21 4.95 -36.36
N SER A 137 -34.91 3.81 -35.74
CA SER A 137 -33.56 3.23 -35.64
C SER A 137 -32.50 4.19 -35.08
N THR A 138 -32.91 5.08 -34.18
CA THR A 138 -32.02 6.06 -33.52
C THR A 138 -31.71 5.73 -32.08
N VAL A 139 -32.46 4.79 -31.48
CA VAL A 139 -32.27 4.30 -30.10
C VAL A 139 -32.40 2.78 -30.11
N VAL A 140 -31.53 2.13 -29.39
CA VAL A 140 -31.64 0.73 -29.04
C VAL A 140 -31.95 0.62 -27.56
N THR A 141 -33.01 -0.13 -27.22
CA THR A 141 -33.36 -0.49 -25.86
C THR A 141 -32.91 -1.93 -25.62
N CYS A 142 -32.01 -2.14 -24.67
CA CYS A 142 -31.55 -3.45 -24.27
C CYS A 142 -32.12 -3.81 -22.89
N SER A 143 -32.55 -5.05 -22.73
CA SER A 143 -33.03 -5.61 -21.46
C SER A 143 -32.51 -7.02 -21.26
N GLY A 144 -32.49 -7.48 -20.04
CA GLY A 144 -32.03 -8.83 -19.76
C GLY A 144 -31.97 -9.14 -18.28
N THR A 145 -31.29 -10.22 -17.96
CA THR A 145 -31.05 -10.62 -16.57
C THR A 145 -29.55 -10.83 -16.32
N ALA A 146 -29.13 -10.53 -15.10
CA ALA A 146 -27.77 -10.81 -14.62
C ALA A 146 -27.84 -11.66 -13.36
N GLU A 147 -27.03 -12.71 -13.30
CA GLU A 147 -26.83 -13.57 -12.13
C GLU A 147 -25.35 -13.92 -11.99
N LEU A 148 -24.90 -14.18 -10.77
CA LEU A 148 -23.58 -14.77 -10.57
C LEU A 148 -23.62 -16.27 -10.88
N TYR A 149 -22.58 -16.81 -11.48
CA TYR A 149 -22.45 -18.27 -11.58
C TYR A 149 -22.46 -18.89 -10.19
N ARG A 150 -23.21 -19.97 -10.02
CA ARG A 150 -23.49 -20.55 -8.70
C ARG A 150 -22.25 -20.94 -7.92
N ASP A 151 -21.25 -21.52 -8.57
CA ASP A 151 -19.98 -21.88 -7.97
C ASP A 151 -19.16 -20.67 -7.51
N LYS A 152 -19.36 -19.51 -8.16
CA LYS A 152 -18.74 -18.24 -7.81
C LYS A 152 -19.50 -17.52 -6.72
N ALA A 153 -20.84 -17.58 -6.74
CA ALA A 153 -21.67 -17.04 -5.67
C ALA A 153 -21.29 -17.67 -4.31
N ASP A 154 -21.07 -18.98 -4.28
CA ASP A 154 -20.61 -19.70 -3.07
C ASP A 154 -19.25 -19.17 -2.57
N THR A 155 -18.34 -18.78 -3.47
CA THR A 155 -17.04 -18.19 -3.12
C THR A 155 -17.18 -16.75 -2.61
N LEU A 156 -18.20 -16.03 -3.07
CA LEU A 156 -18.48 -14.64 -2.72
C LEU A 156 -19.40 -14.46 -1.50
N THR A 157 -19.73 -15.52 -0.76
CA THR A 157 -20.64 -15.46 0.41
C THR A 157 -20.19 -14.50 1.52
N SER A 158 -18.91 -14.13 1.55
CA SER A 158 -18.38 -13.11 2.48
C SER A 158 -18.69 -11.68 2.08
N PHE A 159 -19.22 -11.47 0.87
CA PHE A 159 -19.60 -10.17 0.31
C PHE A 159 -21.13 -10.04 0.25
N SER A 160 -21.63 -8.80 0.31
CA SER A 160 -23.08 -8.56 0.28
C SER A 160 -23.66 -8.63 -1.13
N ASN A 161 -22.94 -8.13 -2.11
CA ASN A 161 -23.28 -8.12 -3.52
C ASN A 161 -22.05 -7.88 -4.38
N THR A 162 -22.22 -7.90 -5.70
CA THR A 162 -21.16 -7.59 -6.67
C THR A 162 -21.63 -6.48 -7.60
N THR A 163 -20.88 -5.39 -7.67
CA THR A 163 -21.07 -4.36 -8.70
C THR A 163 -20.51 -4.90 -10.00
N VAL A 164 -21.31 -4.81 -11.08
CA VAL A 164 -20.94 -5.25 -12.43
C VAL A 164 -21.19 -4.10 -13.41
N VAL A 165 -20.20 -3.79 -14.21
CA VAL A 165 -20.32 -2.78 -15.28
C VAL A 165 -20.40 -3.51 -16.62
N LEU A 166 -21.35 -3.11 -17.47
CA LEU A 166 -21.55 -3.72 -18.77
C LEU A 166 -21.03 -2.85 -19.92
N THR A 167 -20.58 -3.51 -20.95
CA THR A 167 -20.20 -2.96 -22.25
C THR A 167 -21.07 -3.58 -23.33
N ILE A 168 -21.42 -2.81 -24.36
CA ILE A 168 -22.05 -3.31 -25.56
C ILE A 168 -21.16 -3.07 -26.78
N GLU A 169 -21.04 -4.09 -27.62
CA GLU A 169 -20.33 -4.04 -28.89
C GLU A 169 -21.33 -4.24 -30.05
N PHE A 170 -21.22 -3.45 -31.08
CA PHE A 170 -21.99 -3.60 -32.30
C PHE A 170 -21.12 -4.11 -33.46
N SER A 171 -21.72 -4.90 -34.35
CA SER A 171 -21.00 -5.47 -35.49
C SER A 171 -21.90 -5.56 -36.72
N THR A 172 -21.28 -5.57 -37.91
CA THR A 172 -21.98 -5.73 -39.19
C THR A 172 -22.18 -7.19 -39.58
N ASP A 173 -21.54 -8.13 -38.90
CA ASP A 173 -21.65 -9.56 -39.18
C ASP A 173 -22.15 -10.35 -37.98
N GLU A 174 -22.82 -11.47 -38.24
CA GLU A 174 -23.38 -12.36 -37.23
C GLU A 174 -22.29 -13.02 -36.34
N THR A 175 -21.10 -13.20 -36.88
CA THR A 175 -20.00 -13.80 -36.15
C THR A 175 -19.35 -12.83 -35.13
N ARG A 176 -19.74 -11.54 -35.22
CA ARG A 176 -19.27 -10.45 -34.35
C ARG A 176 -17.75 -10.24 -34.38
N GLN A 177 -17.12 -10.62 -35.50
CA GLN A 177 -15.70 -10.42 -35.71
C GLN A 177 -15.33 -9.01 -36.17
N ASN A 178 -16.29 -8.34 -36.87
CA ASN A 178 -16.11 -6.96 -37.33
C ASN A 178 -16.83 -5.99 -36.41
N VAL A 179 -16.25 -5.76 -35.21
CA VAL A 179 -16.74 -4.77 -34.24
C VAL A 179 -16.59 -3.37 -34.87
N THR A 180 -17.69 -2.64 -34.99
CA THR A 180 -17.74 -1.32 -35.62
C THR A 180 -17.92 -0.19 -34.60
N HIS A 181 -18.52 -0.52 -33.44
CA HIS A 181 -18.75 0.43 -32.37
C HIS A 181 -18.76 -0.29 -31.02
N VAL A 182 -18.24 0.40 -29.98
CA VAL A 182 -18.20 -0.09 -28.60
C VAL A 182 -18.63 1.05 -27.66
N ASP A 183 -19.69 0.83 -26.91
CA ASP A 183 -20.05 1.68 -25.77
C ASP A 183 -19.69 0.98 -24.48
N LYS A 184 -18.85 1.64 -23.72
CA LYS A 184 -18.42 1.19 -22.38
C LYS A 184 -19.30 1.81 -21.30
N ASP A 185 -19.31 1.18 -20.13
CA ASP A 185 -20.02 1.66 -18.95
C ASP A 185 -21.52 1.95 -19.19
N VAL A 186 -22.15 1.14 -20.07
CA VAL A 186 -23.54 1.37 -20.48
C VAL A 186 -24.54 1.23 -19.35
N VAL A 187 -24.27 0.36 -18.41
CA VAL A 187 -25.05 0.20 -17.18
C VAL A 187 -24.22 -0.41 -16.06
N THR A 188 -24.46 0.04 -14.84
CA THR A 188 -23.88 -0.53 -13.60
C THR A 188 -24.97 -1.29 -12.85
N LEU A 189 -24.72 -2.56 -12.60
CA LEU A 189 -25.62 -3.47 -11.92
C LEU A 189 -25.11 -3.80 -10.53
N THR A 190 -26.04 -4.06 -9.60
CA THR A 190 -25.70 -4.63 -8.28
C THR A 190 -26.29 -6.03 -8.21
N VAL A 191 -25.45 -7.05 -8.43
CA VAL A 191 -25.85 -8.45 -8.50
C VAL A 191 -25.69 -9.09 -7.13
N PRO A 192 -26.75 -9.69 -6.56
CA PRO A 192 -26.69 -10.35 -5.26
C PRO A 192 -25.75 -11.57 -5.26
N THR A 193 -25.10 -11.84 -4.13
CA THR A 193 -24.25 -13.04 -3.96
C THR A 193 -25.02 -14.28 -3.55
N ASP A 194 -26.33 -14.17 -3.33
CA ASP A 194 -27.22 -15.29 -2.97
C ASP A 194 -27.70 -16.13 -4.18
N GLY A 195 -27.23 -15.80 -5.40
CA GLY A 195 -27.56 -16.48 -6.64
C GLY A 195 -28.92 -16.05 -7.24
N ASN A 196 -29.56 -15.03 -6.69
CA ASN A 196 -30.75 -14.46 -7.29
C ASN A 196 -30.42 -13.67 -8.55
N LYS A 197 -31.33 -13.70 -9.52
CA LYS A 197 -31.26 -12.91 -10.75
C LYS A 197 -31.76 -11.49 -10.49
N ILE A 198 -31.17 -10.55 -11.19
CA ILE A 198 -31.69 -9.18 -11.31
C ILE A 198 -32.03 -8.90 -12.76
N ASP A 199 -33.10 -8.17 -12.99
CA ASP A 199 -33.45 -7.64 -14.30
C ASP A 199 -32.72 -6.31 -14.53
N TYR A 200 -32.33 -6.04 -15.77
CA TYR A 200 -31.80 -4.75 -16.16
C TYR A 200 -32.38 -4.27 -17.49
N THR A 201 -32.38 -2.97 -17.66
CA THR A 201 -32.75 -2.33 -18.93
C THR A 201 -31.95 -1.04 -19.07
N PHE A 202 -31.57 -0.71 -20.31
CA PHE A 202 -30.93 0.56 -20.62
C PHE A 202 -31.19 0.95 -22.10
N ASP A 203 -31.14 2.26 -22.35
CA ASP A 203 -31.30 2.84 -23.69
C ASP A 203 -29.97 3.44 -24.14
N LEU A 204 -29.64 3.27 -25.41
CA LEU A 204 -28.47 3.87 -26.05
C LEU A 204 -28.88 4.58 -27.35
N PRO A 205 -28.25 5.72 -27.66
CA PRO A 205 -28.25 6.21 -29.02
C PRO A 205 -27.75 5.12 -29.96
N TYR A 206 -28.33 5.03 -31.16
CA TYR A 206 -27.95 4.04 -32.15
C TYR A 206 -27.79 4.65 -33.53
N ASP A 207 -26.72 4.24 -34.22
CA ASP A 207 -26.48 4.56 -35.61
C ASP A 207 -26.53 3.27 -36.46
N ALA A 208 -27.31 3.27 -37.54
CA ALA A 208 -27.40 2.11 -38.44
C ALA A 208 -26.04 1.67 -39.03
N ALA A 209 -25.06 2.57 -39.09
CA ALA A 209 -23.69 2.25 -39.52
C ALA A 209 -22.96 1.32 -38.55
N TRP A 210 -23.41 1.22 -37.29
CA TRP A 210 -22.81 0.32 -36.30
C TRP A 210 -23.10 -1.17 -36.55
N GLY A 211 -24.11 -1.45 -37.41
CA GLY A 211 -24.47 -2.81 -37.78
C GLY A 211 -25.64 -3.37 -36.97
N ALA A 212 -26.09 -4.56 -37.39
CA ALA A 212 -27.33 -5.14 -36.90
C ALA A 212 -27.12 -6.06 -35.68
N PHE A 213 -25.93 -6.54 -35.50
CA PHE A 213 -25.61 -7.52 -34.46
C PHE A 213 -24.95 -6.81 -33.26
N TYR A 214 -25.20 -7.34 -32.07
CA TYR A 214 -24.63 -6.82 -30.83
C TYR A 214 -24.16 -7.94 -29.92
N LYS A 215 -23.34 -7.57 -28.94
CA LYS A 215 -22.92 -8.42 -27.84
C LYS A 215 -22.81 -7.57 -26.58
N ILE A 216 -23.49 -7.97 -25.51
CA ILE A 216 -23.34 -7.37 -24.19
C ILE A 216 -22.41 -8.27 -23.38
N THR A 217 -21.42 -7.67 -22.74
CA THR A 217 -20.45 -8.37 -21.90
C THR A 217 -20.21 -7.61 -20.60
N PRO A 218 -19.92 -8.30 -19.51
CA PRO A 218 -19.45 -7.64 -18.30
C PRO A 218 -18.03 -7.12 -18.55
N GLN A 219 -17.84 -5.81 -18.44
CA GLN A 219 -16.55 -5.14 -18.57
C GLN A 219 -15.69 -5.31 -17.32
N SER A 220 -16.32 -5.09 -16.19
CA SER A 220 -15.67 -5.21 -14.88
C SER A 220 -16.65 -5.69 -13.82
N PHE A 221 -16.13 -6.22 -12.73
CA PHE A 221 -16.90 -6.56 -11.55
C PHE A 221 -16.15 -6.15 -10.29
N PHE A 222 -16.89 -5.92 -9.20
CA PHE A 222 -16.31 -5.59 -7.91
C PHE A 222 -17.19 -6.17 -6.78
N PRO A 223 -16.67 -7.14 -5.98
CA PRO A 223 -17.35 -7.64 -4.80
C PRO A 223 -17.41 -6.57 -3.70
N ASN A 224 -18.60 -6.23 -3.22
CA ASN A 224 -18.82 -5.24 -2.17
C ASN A 224 -18.89 -5.88 -0.78
N GLU A 225 -18.30 -5.21 0.22
CA GLU A 225 -18.26 -5.64 1.62
C GLU A 225 -19.63 -5.57 2.31
#